data_56ffe80af65f1428c16b0a6eba63f91b
#
_entry.id   56ffe80af65f1428c16b0a6eba63f91b
#
_cell.length_a   1.000
_cell.length_b   1.000
_cell.length_c   1.000
_cell.angle_alpha   90.00
_cell.angle_beta   90.00
_cell.angle_gamma   90.00
#
_symmetry.space_group_name_H-M   'P 1'
#
loop_
_entity.id
_entity.type
_entity.pdbx_description
1 polymer ?
#
loop_
_entity_poly.entity_id
_entity_poly.type
_entity_poly.pdbx_seq_one_letter_code
_entity_poly.pdbx_strand_id
1 'polypeptide(L)'
;MRIAICDDQQFFVDKIKNRIESYLNDKNITFEIDTFTDGLTLISSYKYIHKYDIIFLDVEMPCFTGEDVAKEFKNDEHRPLIIFTTSHSDFAKRGYRYNVYDFLDKSDIDNELINILNNSIKDLTTKRKEELVEFNDISVKVKNIMYLVAAKKNTEIYITTDTIKIDRTPLKYFEEQEAFEDFIKINRNTIVNYDYIKTFDHNKIKMNNGINFDVSRTQNEDIKEKIFKIGVKRREIHWASSVNIWMPGNNWIHVKMLKV
;
A
#
# COMPACT_ATOMS: atom_id res chain seq x y z
N MET A 1 -0.83 1.04 5.11
CA MET A 1 -2.21 0.77 4.68
C MET A 1 -3.12 0.77 5.90
N ARG A 2 -4.25 1.45 5.82
CA ARG A 2 -5.23 1.51 6.93
C ARG A 2 -6.53 0.84 6.53
N ILE A 3 -7.00 -0.06 7.37
CA ILE A 3 -8.21 -0.85 7.14
C ILE A 3 -9.20 -0.57 8.27
N ALA A 4 -10.47 -0.36 7.92
CA ALA A 4 -11.54 -0.37 8.91
C ALA A 4 -12.40 -1.63 8.73
N ILE A 5 -12.91 -2.14 9.83
CA ILE A 5 -13.89 -3.23 9.87
C ILE A 5 -15.06 -2.74 10.72
N CYS A 6 -16.26 -2.71 10.14
CA CYS A 6 -17.45 -2.24 10.82
C CYS A 6 -18.59 -3.27 10.68
N ASP A 7 -19.01 -3.83 11.79
CA ASP A 7 -20.07 -4.85 11.89
C ASP A 7 -20.66 -4.82 13.30
N ASP A 8 -21.97 -4.78 13.46
CA ASP A 8 -22.61 -4.75 14.79
C ASP A 8 -22.42 -6.05 15.58
N GLN A 9 -22.02 -7.12 14.90
CA GLN A 9 -21.72 -8.42 15.52
C GLN A 9 -20.21 -8.61 15.70
N GLN A 10 -19.73 -8.50 16.94
CA GLN A 10 -18.30 -8.62 17.27
C GLN A 10 -17.65 -9.89 16.72
N PHE A 11 -18.43 -10.99 16.62
CA PHE A 11 -17.93 -12.25 16.04
C PHE A 11 -17.40 -12.08 14.63
N PHE A 12 -18.09 -11.35 13.74
CA PHE A 12 -17.64 -11.11 12.37
C PHE A 12 -16.48 -10.12 12.32
N VAL A 13 -16.49 -9.10 13.18
CA VAL A 13 -15.35 -8.18 13.33
C VAL A 13 -14.08 -8.97 13.64
N ASP A 14 -14.11 -9.83 14.66
CA ASP A 14 -12.95 -10.61 15.07
C ASP A 14 -12.53 -11.63 14.00
N LYS A 15 -13.49 -12.28 13.36
CA LYS A 15 -13.20 -13.26 12.29
C LYS A 15 -12.48 -12.61 11.12
N ILE A 16 -13.00 -11.48 10.61
CA ILE A 16 -12.41 -10.74 9.50
C ILE A 16 -11.03 -10.20 9.89
N LYS A 17 -10.92 -9.56 11.06
CA LYS A 17 -9.67 -9.01 11.58
C LYS A 17 -8.58 -10.07 11.66
N ASN A 18 -8.84 -11.18 12.35
CA ASN A 18 -7.84 -12.24 12.53
C ASN A 18 -7.33 -12.80 11.20
N ARG A 19 -8.22 -12.98 10.23
CA ARG A 19 -7.84 -13.46 8.89
C ARG A 19 -6.98 -12.45 8.13
N ILE A 20 -7.33 -11.16 8.18
CA ILE A 20 -6.56 -10.08 7.53
C ILE A 20 -5.19 -9.95 8.20
N GLU A 21 -5.12 -9.91 9.54
CA GLU A 21 -3.87 -9.80 10.29
C GLU A 21 -2.92 -10.96 9.98
N SER A 22 -3.42 -12.20 10.02
CA SER A 22 -2.62 -13.37 9.68
C SER A 22 -2.04 -13.25 8.26
N TYR A 23 -2.89 -12.93 7.28
CA TYR A 23 -2.47 -12.82 5.89
C TYR A 23 -1.45 -11.70 5.65
N LEU A 24 -1.71 -10.50 6.18
CA LEU A 24 -0.83 -9.34 5.98
C LEU A 24 0.51 -9.50 6.71
N ASN A 25 0.51 -10.12 7.90
CA ASN A 25 1.74 -10.45 8.62
C ASN A 25 2.59 -11.46 7.83
N ASP A 26 1.99 -12.53 7.29
CA ASP A 26 2.68 -13.51 6.46
C ASP A 26 3.30 -12.87 5.20
N LYS A 27 2.71 -11.80 4.70
CA LYS A 27 3.21 -11.02 3.56
C LYS A 27 4.16 -9.89 3.94
N ASN A 28 4.42 -9.67 5.24
CA ASN A 28 5.21 -8.54 5.74
C ASN A 28 4.70 -7.17 5.25
N ILE A 29 3.39 -7.01 5.11
CA ILE A 29 2.76 -5.75 4.72
C ILE A 29 2.51 -4.93 5.99
N THR A 30 2.97 -3.68 6.01
CA THR A 30 2.66 -2.75 7.12
C THR A 30 1.22 -2.28 7.02
N PHE A 31 0.46 -2.45 8.11
CA PHE A 31 -0.95 -2.09 8.17
C PHE A 31 -1.37 -1.64 9.57
N GLU A 32 -2.51 -0.96 9.63
CA GLU A 32 -3.25 -0.65 10.85
C GLU A 32 -4.70 -1.06 10.62
N ILE A 33 -5.35 -1.67 11.62
CA ILE A 33 -6.76 -2.08 11.58
C ILE A 33 -7.51 -1.46 12.73
N ASP A 34 -8.51 -0.65 12.41
CA ASP A 34 -9.49 -0.13 13.36
C ASP A 34 -10.80 -0.89 13.22
N THR A 35 -11.48 -1.12 14.34
CA THR A 35 -12.73 -1.89 14.39
C THR A 35 -13.86 -1.07 15.00
N PHE A 36 -15.05 -1.21 14.44
CA PHE A 36 -16.25 -0.47 14.83
C PHE A 36 -17.45 -1.40 14.90
N THR A 37 -18.35 -1.11 15.81
CA THR A 37 -19.64 -1.84 15.96
C THR A 37 -20.82 -0.99 15.50
N ASP A 38 -20.60 0.21 15.00
CA ASP A 38 -21.62 1.08 14.44
C ASP A 38 -21.05 2.04 13.38
N GLY A 39 -21.90 2.41 12.41
CA GLY A 39 -21.51 3.26 11.28
C GLY A 39 -21.19 4.70 11.62
N LEU A 40 -21.80 5.27 12.68
CA LEU A 40 -21.57 6.67 13.07
C LEU A 40 -20.17 6.86 13.65
N THR A 41 -19.74 5.92 14.47
CA THR A 41 -18.37 5.92 15.03
C THR A 41 -17.33 5.77 13.92
N LEU A 42 -17.56 4.89 12.95
CA LEU A 42 -16.69 4.75 11.78
C LEU A 42 -16.58 6.07 11.00
N ILE A 43 -17.71 6.73 10.67
CA ILE A 43 -17.72 8.01 9.95
C ILE A 43 -16.96 9.08 10.73
N SER A 44 -17.20 9.16 12.05
CA SER A 44 -16.52 10.12 12.92
C SER A 44 -15.01 9.89 12.94
N SER A 45 -14.58 8.63 13.06
CA SER A 45 -13.17 8.27 12.98
C SER A 45 -12.55 8.69 11.65
N TYR A 46 -13.21 8.37 10.54
CA TYR A 46 -12.72 8.72 9.20
C TYR A 46 -12.57 10.24 9.01
N LYS A 47 -13.59 11.01 9.39
CA LYS A 47 -13.61 12.48 9.16
C LYS A 47 -12.64 13.25 10.04
N TYR A 48 -12.44 12.81 11.28
CA TYR A 48 -11.76 13.62 12.30
C TYR A 48 -10.42 13.07 12.77
N ILE A 49 -10.17 11.78 12.58
CA ILE A 49 -8.99 11.11 13.12
C ILE A 49 -8.16 10.48 12.01
N HIS A 50 -8.75 9.59 11.22
CA HIS A 50 -8.03 8.75 10.28
C HIS A 50 -8.80 8.52 8.99
N LYS A 51 -8.10 8.57 7.85
CA LYS A 51 -8.61 8.08 6.57
C LYS A 51 -8.23 6.62 6.38
N TYR A 52 -9.15 5.82 5.83
CA TYR A 52 -8.94 4.40 5.54
C TYR A 52 -8.75 4.17 4.04
N ASP A 53 -7.91 3.19 3.71
CA ASP A 53 -7.73 2.73 2.34
C ASP A 53 -8.82 1.73 1.93
N ILE A 54 -9.17 0.84 2.88
CA ILE A 54 -10.15 -0.24 2.69
C ILE A 54 -11.12 -0.24 3.89
N ILE A 55 -12.40 -0.41 3.63
CA ILE A 55 -13.43 -0.58 4.66
C ILE A 55 -14.22 -1.87 4.36
N PHE A 56 -14.16 -2.84 5.29
CA PHE A 56 -15.10 -3.95 5.35
C PHE A 56 -16.30 -3.49 6.16
N LEU A 57 -17.47 -3.46 5.56
CA LEU A 57 -18.64 -2.78 6.09
C LEU A 57 -19.87 -3.69 6.05
N ASP A 58 -20.41 -4.01 7.19
CA ASP A 58 -21.70 -4.70 7.25
C ASP A 58 -22.81 -3.84 6.66
N VAL A 59 -23.66 -4.47 5.88
CA VAL A 59 -24.80 -3.80 5.26
C VAL A 59 -25.93 -3.58 6.26
N GLU A 60 -26.18 -4.56 7.11
CA GLU A 60 -27.31 -4.59 8.02
C GLU A 60 -26.89 -4.27 9.48
N MET A 61 -26.78 -3.00 9.77
CA MET A 61 -26.52 -2.52 11.13
C MET A 61 -27.71 -1.73 11.69
N PRO A 62 -27.95 -1.77 12.99
CA PRO A 62 -28.98 -0.96 13.64
C PRO A 62 -28.75 0.54 13.44
N CYS A 63 -29.83 1.32 13.32
CA CYS A 63 -29.84 2.77 13.25
C CYS A 63 -29.18 3.38 12.03
N PHE A 64 -28.00 2.94 11.62
CA PHE A 64 -27.24 3.51 10.50
C PHE A 64 -26.63 2.37 9.67
N THR A 65 -27.26 2.11 8.54
CA THR A 65 -26.91 0.95 7.69
C THR A 65 -25.59 1.16 6.95
N GLY A 66 -24.96 0.08 6.49
CA GLY A 66 -23.78 0.18 5.63
C GLY A 66 -24.02 0.99 4.35
N GLU A 67 -25.24 0.96 3.82
CA GLU A 67 -25.62 1.81 2.68
C GLU A 67 -25.56 3.30 3.04
N ASP A 68 -25.97 3.68 4.25
CA ASP A 68 -25.91 5.07 4.70
C ASP A 68 -24.48 5.53 4.91
N VAL A 69 -23.63 4.65 5.49
CA VAL A 69 -22.18 4.89 5.61
C VAL A 69 -21.56 5.09 4.23
N ALA A 70 -21.84 4.22 3.26
CA ALA A 70 -21.28 4.31 1.91
C ALA A 70 -21.66 5.58 1.17
N LYS A 71 -22.87 6.13 1.43
CA LYS A 71 -23.32 7.43 0.88
C LYS A 71 -22.46 8.58 1.38
N GLU A 72 -22.06 8.57 2.66
CA GLU A 72 -21.21 9.62 3.24
C GLU A 72 -19.84 9.71 2.56
N PHE A 73 -19.32 8.59 2.07
CA PHE A 73 -18.03 8.55 1.35
C PHE A 73 -18.14 8.80 -0.17
N LYS A 74 -19.34 8.91 -0.72
CA LYS A 74 -19.54 8.94 -2.17
C LYS A 74 -18.78 10.06 -2.89
N ASN A 75 -18.66 11.21 -2.27
CA ASN A 75 -18.05 12.41 -2.85
C ASN A 75 -16.68 12.74 -2.24
N ASP A 76 -16.08 11.84 -1.46
CA ASP A 76 -14.75 12.06 -0.92
C ASP A 76 -13.69 11.83 -2.00
N GLU A 77 -12.78 12.78 -2.17
CA GLU A 77 -11.67 12.70 -3.13
C GLU A 77 -10.75 11.51 -2.83
N HIS A 78 -10.59 11.17 -1.54
CA HIS A 78 -9.77 10.05 -1.06
C HIS A 78 -10.64 8.87 -0.63
N ARG A 79 -11.72 8.64 -1.38
CA ARG A 79 -12.68 7.61 -1.05
C ARG A 79 -12.02 6.25 -0.84
N PRO A 80 -12.30 5.56 0.30
CA PRO A 80 -11.83 4.21 0.55
C PRO A 80 -12.47 3.19 -0.41
N LEU A 81 -11.80 2.06 -0.61
CA LEU A 81 -12.43 0.89 -1.22
C LEU A 81 -13.38 0.27 -0.21
N ILE A 82 -14.68 0.35 -0.47
CA ILE A 82 -15.71 -0.19 0.41
C ILE A 82 -16.07 -1.60 -0.07
N ILE A 83 -15.92 -2.58 0.81
CA ILE A 83 -16.30 -3.96 0.62
C ILE A 83 -17.49 -4.22 1.54
N PHE A 84 -18.67 -4.44 0.97
CA PHE A 84 -19.81 -4.80 1.78
C PHE A 84 -19.68 -6.23 2.29
N THR A 85 -19.89 -6.43 3.59
CA THR A 85 -20.04 -7.75 4.19
C THR A 85 -21.53 -7.99 4.48
N THR A 86 -22.07 -9.13 4.09
CA THR A 86 -23.50 -9.39 4.25
C THR A 86 -23.79 -10.88 4.33
N SER A 87 -24.86 -11.24 5.03
CA SER A 87 -25.43 -12.61 5.04
C SER A 87 -26.46 -12.82 3.91
N HIS A 88 -26.76 -11.79 3.12
CA HIS A 88 -27.81 -11.81 2.11
C HIS A 88 -27.26 -11.52 0.71
N SER A 89 -27.20 -12.54 -0.13
CA SER A 89 -26.66 -12.46 -1.51
C SER A 89 -27.41 -11.47 -2.43
N ASP A 90 -28.65 -11.10 -2.12
CA ASP A 90 -29.44 -10.16 -2.91
C ASP A 90 -28.93 -8.70 -2.84
N PHE A 91 -28.13 -8.36 -1.84
CA PHE A 91 -27.51 -7.04 -1.71
C PHE A 91 -26.46 -6.77 -2.79
N ALA A 92 -25.82 -7.79 -3.34
CA ALA A 92 -24.86 -7.63 -4.44
C ALA A 92 -25.45 -6.84 -5.62
N LYS A 93 -26.74 -7.05 -5.94
CA LYS A 93 -27.44 -6.32 -7.01
C LYS A 93 -27.72 -4.84 -6.70
N ARG A 94 -27.74 -4.46 -5.43
CA ARG A 94 -28.01 -3.07 -4.99
C ARG A 94 -26.73 -2.24 -4.87
N GLY A 95 -25.60 -2.87 -4.69
CA GLY A 95 -24.31 -2.21 -4.44
C GLY A 95 -23.83 -1.30 -5.56
N TYR A 96 -24.25 -1.53 -6.81
CA TYR A 96 -23.99 -0.62 -7.92
C TYR A 96 -24.42 0.83 -7.64
N ARG A 97 -25.46 1.03 -6.82
CA ARG A 97 -25.96 2.38 -6.48
C ARG A 97 -25.01 3.14 -5.56
N TYR A 98 -24.22 2.42 -4.77
CA TYR A 98 -23.31 2.96 -3.75
C TYR A 98 -21.86 2.96 -4.21
N ASN A 99 -21.60 2.49 -5.45
CA ASN A 99 -20.25 2.41 -6.00
C ASN A 99 -19.28 1.68 -5.06
N VAL A 100 -19.73 0.57 -4.42
CA VAL A 100 -18.85 -0.27 -3.60
C VAL A 100 -17.87 -1.02 -4.49
N TYR A 101 -16.73 -1.34 -3.90
CA TYR A 101 -15.66 -2.02 -4.61
C TYR A 101 -15.98 -3.49 -4.85
N ASP A 102 -16.45 -4.17 -3.80
CA ASP A 102 -16.75 -5.61 -3.85
C ASP A 102 -17.75 -6.02 -2.75
N PHE A 103 -18.12 -7.28 -2.75
CA PHE A 103 -19.01 -7.92 -1.78
C PHE A 103 -18.37 -9.18 -1.22
N LEU A 104 -18.53 -9.38 0.10
CA LEU A 104 -18.10 -10.57 0.81
C LEU A 104 -19.31 -11.19 1.51
N ASP A 105 -19.67 -12.40 1.12
CA ASP A 105 -20.68 -13.18 1.87
C ASP A 105 -20.09 -13.61 3.22
N LYS A 106 -20.80 -13.32 4.31
CA LYS A 106 -20.40 -13.71 5.68
C LYS A 106 -20.24 -15.22 5.84
N SER A 107 -20.95 -16.02 5.01
CA SER A 107 -20.81 -17.48 5.00
C SER A 107 -19.53 -17.95 4.32
N ASP A 108 -18.91 -17.12 3.46
CA ASP A 108 -17.74 -17.48 2.65
C ASP A 108 -16.47 -16.68 2.96
N ILE A 109 -16.42 -16.07 4.15
CA ILE A 109 -15.26 -15.29 4.63
C ILE A 109 -13.95 -16.09 4.49
N ASP A 110 -13.99 -17.38 4.76
CA ASP A 110 -12.78 -18.22 4.80
C ASP A 110 -12.16 -18.42 3.41
N ASN A 111 -12.96 -18.40 2.35
CA ASN A 111 -12.51 -18.63 0.99
C ASN A 111 -12.28 -17.33 0.19
N GLU A 112 -13.16 -16.34 0.33
CA GLU A 112 -13.18 -15.16 -0.54
C GLU A 112 -12.45 -13.95 0.02
N LEU A 113 -12.43 -13.74 1.34
CA LEU A 113 -11.85 -12.56 1.98
C LEU A 113 -10.44 -12.22 1.45
N ILE A 114 -9.57 -13.23 1.38
CA ILE A 114 -8.18 -13.02 0.99
C ILE A 114 -8.05 -12.66 -0.50
N ASN A 115 -8.89 -13.19 -1.35
CA ASN A 115 -8.90 -12.84 -2.78
C ASN A 115 -9.35 -11.38 -2.97
N ILE A 116 -10.44 -10.98 -2.29
CA ILE A 116 -10.94 -9.60 -2.32
C ILE A 116 -9.88 -8.63 -1.78
N LEU A 117 -9.26 -8.94 -0.65
CA LEU A 117 -8.19 -8.13 -0.07
C LEU A 117 -6.99 -7.97 -1.02
N ASN A 118 -6.57 -9.04 -1.68
CA ASN A 118 -5.47 -8.99 -2.67
C ASN A 118 -5.79 -8.08 -3.85
N ASN A 119 -6.99 -8.20 -4.41
CA ASN A 119 -7.43 -7.37 -5.52
C ASN A 119 -7.49 -5.89 -5.08
N SER A 120 -8.04 -5.62 -3.89
CA SER A 120 -8.10 -4.27 -3.32
C SER A 120 -6.70 -3.66 -3.17
N ILE A 121 -5.74 -4.39 -2.62
CA ILE A 121 -4.35 -3.93 -2.47
C ILE A 121 -3.70 -3.64 -3.82
N LYS A 122 -3.92 -4.51 -4.81
CA LYS A 122 -3.41 -4.33 -6.17
C LYS A 122 -3.97 -3.06 -6.81
N ASP A 123 -5.27 -2.83 -6.69
CA ASP A 123 -5.94 -1.67 -7.29
C ASP A 123 -5.53 -0.37 -6.60
N LEU A 124 -5.41 -0.35 -5.27
CA LEU A 124 -4.86 0.79 -4.51
C LEU A 124 -3.44 1.12 -4.97
N THR A 125 -2.58 0.11 -5.10
CA THR A 125 -1.20 0.31 -5.56
C THR A 125 -1.16 0.87 -6.99
N THR A 126 -2.04 0.38 -7.88
CA THR A 126 -2.14 0.87 -9.26
C THR A 126 -2.65 2.31 -9.29
N LYS A 127 -3.68 2.64 -8.51
CA LYS A 127 -4.22 4.00 -8.39
C LYS A 127 -3.16 4.99 -7.92
N ARG A 128 -2.40 4.65 -6.88
CA ARG A 128 -1.29 5.48 -6.38
C ARG A 128 -0.20 5.72 -7.43
N LYS A 129 0.12 4.72 -8.24
CA LYS A 129 1.09 4.86 -9.33
C LYS A 129 0.64 5.79 -10.47
N GLU A 130 -0.66 5.84 -10.74
CA GLU A 130 -1.25 6.78 -11.71
C GLU A 130 -1.44 8.19 -11.12
N GLU A 131 -1.23 8.36 -9.82
CA GLU A 131 -1.36 9.63 -9.13
C GLU A 131 -0.43 10.68 -9.75
N LEU A 132 -0.99 11.87 -9.97
CA LEU A 132 -0.24 13.04 -10.40
C LEU A 132 0.28 13.79 -9.17
N VAL A 133 1.56 14.08 -9.16
CA VAL A 133 2.18 14.98 -8.18
C VAL A 133 2.61 16.26 -8.90
N GLU A 134 2.32 17.39 -8.30
CA GLU A 134 2.65 18.70 -8.87
C GLU A 134 3.92 19.27 -8.26
N PHE A 135 4.82 19.72 -9.14
CA PHE A 135 6.07 20.35 -8.76
C PHE A 135 6.31 21.58 -9.65
N ASN A 136 6.34 22.78 -9.05
CA ASN A 136 6.60 24.03 -9.78
C ASN A 136 5.73 24.15 -11.06
N ASP A 137 4.42 23.93 -10.92
CA ASP A 137 3.42 23.94 -12.01
C ASP A 137 3.60 22.82 -13.07
N ILE A 138 4.42 21.81 -12.77
CA ILE A 138 4.60 20.63 -13.62
C ILE A 138 3.94 19.43 -12.92
N SER A 139 2.92 18.85 -13.55
CA SER A 139 2.28 17.62 -13.09
C SER A 139 3.01 16.39 -13.61
N VAL A 140 3.41 15.49 -12.71
CA VAL A 140 4.15 14.27 -13.05
C VAL A 140 3.43 13.06 -12.46
N LYS A 141 3.24 12.01 -13.27
CA LYS A 141 2.77 10.72 -12.73
C LYS A 141 3.86 10.10 -11.87
N VAL A 142 3.50 9.67 -10.67
CA VAL A 142 4.43 9.03 -9.72
C VAL A 142 5.17 7.86 -10.36
N LYS A 143 4.48 7.08 -11.20
CA LYS A 143 5.09 5.97 -11.93
C LYS A 143 6.23 6.38 -12.88
N ASN A 144 6.30 7.64 -13.32
CA ASN A 144 7.35 8.13 -14.21
C ASN A 144 8.58 8.61 -13.43
N ILE A 145 8.52 8.72 -12.11
CA ILE A 145 9.64 9.16 -11.28
C ILE A 145 10.55 7.96 -11.01
N MET A 146 11.80 8.07 -11.45
CA MET A 146 12.81 7.02 -11.28
C MET A 146 13.53 7.12 -9.92
N TYR A 147 13.96 8.32 -9.57
CA TYR A 147 14.66 8.58 -8.31
C TYR A 147 14.70 10.08 -8.01
N LEU A 148 14.99 10.42 -6.75
CA LEU A 148 15.14 11.78 -6.24
C LEU A 148 16.52 11.92 -5.61
N VAL A 149 17.17 13.06 -5.83
CA VAL A 149 18.50 13.35 -5.27
C VAL A 149 18.51 14.71 -4.60
N ALA A 150 19.02 14.78 -3.38
CA ALA A 150 19.27 16.05 -2.71
C ALA A 150 20.48 16.75 -3.32
N ALA A 151 20.27 17.93 -3.89
CA ALA A 151 21.28 18.77 -4.52
C ALA A 151 21.38 20.13 -3.80
N LYS A 152 22.26 20.23 -2.82
CA LYS A 152 22.43 21.44 -1.96
C LYS A 152 21.15 21.81 -1.20
N LYS A 153 20.42 22.84 -1.64
CA LYS A 153 19.16 23.30 -1.06
C LYS A 153 17.91 22.77 -1.79
N ASN A 154 18.11 22.06 -2.89
CA ASN A 154 17.06 21.62 -3.81
C ASN A 154 16.94 20.11 -3.79
N THR A 155 15.81 19.60 -4.25
CA THR A 155 15.65 18.18 -4.64
C THR A 155 15.53 18.13 -6.16
N GLU A 156 16.36 17.30 -6.79
CA GLU A 156 16.25 16.97 -8.20
C GLU A 156 15.46 15.67 -8.35
N ILE A 157 14.36 15.72 -9.12
CA ILE A 157 13.49 14.59 -9.44
C ILE A 157 13.80 14.14 -10.86
N TYR A 158 14.29 12.93 -10.97
CA TYR A 158 14.63 12.31 -12.24
C TYR A 158 13.43 11.48 -12.72
N ILE A 159 12.83 11.93 -13.82
CA ILE A 159 11.74 11.23 -14.50
C ILE A 159 12.26 10.52 -15.75
N THR A 160 11.46 9.68 -16.35
CA THR A 160 11.84 8.89 -17.52
C THR A 160 12.27 9.74 -18.73
N THR A 161 11.81 10.98 -18.80
CA THR A 161 12.02 11.88 -19.95
C THR A 161 12.88 13.09 -19.63
N ASP A 162 13.01 13.49 -18.35
CA ASP A 162 13.64 14.75 -17.96
C ASP A 162 14.08 14.76 -16.48
N THR A 163 14.60 15.91 -16.03
CA THR A 163 14.94 16.18 -14.62
C THR A 163 14.26 17.46 -14.16
N ILE A 164 13.49 17.35 -13.06
CA ILE A 164 12.80 18.49 -12.45
C ILE A 164 13.56 18.91 -11.20
N LYS A 165 13.84 20.21 -11.05
CA LYS A 165 14.47 20.78 -9.85
C LYS A 165 13.41 21.47 -9.01
N ILE A 166 13.33 21.09 -7.75
CA ILE A 166 12.42 21.70 -6.78
C ILE A 166 13.23 22.43 -5.72
N ASP A 167 13.01 23.73 -5.63
CA ASP A 167 13.70 24.58 -4.68
C ASP A 167 13.21 24.36 -3.24
N ARG A 168 14.18 24.28 -2.31
CA ARG A 168 13.95 24.28 -0.86
C ARG A 168 13.07 23.14 -0.33
N THR A 169 12.85 22.09 -1.07
CA THR A 169 12.09 20.91 -0.63
C THR A 169 13.05 19.82 -0.21
N PRO A 170 13.10 19.41 1.06
CA PRO A 170 13.96 18.33 1.52
C PRO A 170 13.42 16.96 1.10
N LEU A 171 14.31 15.97 0.94
CA LEU A 171 13.91 14.58 0.62
C LEU A 171 12.91 14.00 1.64
N LYS A 172 12.99 14.40 2.91
CA LYS A 172 12.07 13.97 3.96
C LYS A 172 10.60 14.23 3.61
N TYR A 173 10.31 15.35 2.91
CA TYR A 173 8.96 15.66 2.44
C TYR A 173 8.37 14.52 1.59
N PHE A 174 9.17 13.93 0.71
CA PHE A 174 8.73 12.83 -0.15
C PHE A 174 8.59 11.50 0.61
N GLU A 175 9.41 11.28 1.62
CA GLU A 175 9.34 10.08 2.47
C GLU A 175 8.03 10.00 3.27
N GLU A 176 7.40 11.14 3.54
CA GLU A 176 6.17 11.26 4.33
C GLU A 176 4.89 11.20 3.46
N GLN A 177 5.02 11.23 2.12
CA GLN A 177 3.87 11.18 1.20
C GLN A 177 3.52 9.73 0.82
N GLU A 178 2.24 9.37 0.89
CA GLU A 178 1.76 8.03 0.51
C GLU A 178 2.10 7.66 -0.94
N ALA A 179 2.07 8.63 -1.85
CA ALA A 179 2.41 8.45 -3.25
C ALA A 179 3.82 7.87 -3.44
N PHE A 180 4.73 8.05 -2.47
CA PHE A 180 6.11 7.57 -2.49
C PHE A 180 6.36 6.36 -1.59
N GLU A 181 5.33 5.61 -1.16
CA GLU A 181 5.51 4.45 -0.26
C GLU A 181 6.44 3.36 -0.84
N ASP A 182 6.41 3.18 -2.17
CA ASP A 182 7.26 2.23 -2.90
C ASP A 182 8.65 2.79 -3.25
N PHE A 183 8.96 3.99 -2.77
CA PHE A 183 10.28 4.58 -2.92
C PHE A 183 11.18 4.24 -1.73
N ILE A 184 12.44 3.98 -2.00
CA ILE A 184 13.41 3.47 -1.03
C ILE A 184 14.52 4.50 -0.86
N LYS A 185 14.69 5.01 0.37
CA LYS A 185 15.85 5.83 0.72
C LYS A 185 17.08 4.92 0.86
N ILE A 186 18.03 5.11 -0.03
CA ILE A 186 19.23 4.26 -0.12
C ILE A 186 20.46 4.88 0.56
N ASN A 187 20.45 6.18 0.73
CA ASN A 187 21.44 6.93 1.49
C ASN A 187 20.86 8.30 1.88
N ARG A 188 21.64 9.14 2.57
CA ARG A 188 21.19 10.46 3.05
C ARG A 188 20.68 11.41 1.96
N ASN A 189 21.12 11.19 0.70
CA ASN A 189 20.88 12.13 -0.38
C ASN A 189 20.03 11.54 -1.52
N THR A 190 19.61 10.26 -1.45
CA THR A 190 18.99 9.59 -2.59
C THR A 190 17.84 8.69 -2.16
N ILE A 191 16.71 8.85 -2.86
CA ILE A 191 15.54 7.99 -2.79
C ILE A 191 15.31 7.42 -4.19
N VAL A 192 15.09 6.11 -4.32
CA VAL A 192 14.86 5.43 -5.60
C VAL A 192 13.50 4.77 -5.63
N ASN A 193 12.85 4.81 -6.79
CA ASN A 193 11.62 4.08 -7.02
C ASN A 193 11.94 2.60 -7.26
N TYR A 194 11.29 1.72 -6.50
CA TYR A 194 11.44 0.27 -6.62
C TYR A 194 11.25 -0.24 -8.06
N ASP A 195 10.30 0.32 -8.81
CA ASP A 195 9.97 -0.11 -10.17
C ASP A 195 11.14 0.03 -11.15
N TYR A 196 12.07 0.90 -10.85
CA TYR A 196 13.24 1.16 -11.70
C TYR A 196 14.52 0.50 -11.20
N ILE A 197 14.47 -0.27 -10.12
CA ILE A 197 15.62 -1.06 -9.65
C ILE A 197 15.78 -2.28 -10.56
N LYS A 198 16.91 -2.37 -11.24
CA LYS A 198 17.27 -3.53 -12.08
C LYS A 198 17.92 -4.64 -11.24
N THR A 199 18.91 -4.27 -10.44
CA THR A 199 19.61 -5.20 -9.56
C THR A 199 20.06 -4.50 -8.28
N PHE A 200 20.10 -5.26 -7.20
CA PHE A 200 20.74 -4.87 -5.96
C PHE A 200 21.80 -5.92 -5.62
N ASP A 201 23.06 -5.51 -5.57
CA ASP A 201 24.17 -6.39 -5.26
C ASP A 201 25.10 -5.74 -4.25
N HIS A 202 25.38 -6.44 -3.15
CA HIS A 202 26.17 -5.97 -2.01
C HIS A 202 25.70 -4.61 -1.50
N ASN A 203 26.36 -3.52 -1.90
CA ASN A 203 26.07 -2.16 -1.48
C ASN A 203 25.75 -1.25 -2.68
N LYS A 204 25.32 -1.82 -3.81
CA LYS A 204 25.04 -1.06 -5.03
C LYS A 204 23.67 -1.41 -5.60
N ILE A 205 22.92 -0.38 -5.90
CA ILE A 205 21.68 -0.48 -6.67
C ILE A 205 21.97 -0.02 -8.10
N LYS A 206 21.65 -0.88 -9.07
CA LYS A 206 21.65 -0.54 -10.49
C LYS A 206 20.22 -0.26 -10.93
N MET A 207 20.00 0.91 -11.51
CA MET A 207 18.72 1.30 -12.07
C MET A 207 18.54 0.77 -13.50
N ASN A 208 17.30 0.69 -13.99
CA ASN A 208 16.97 0.26 -15.34
C ASN A 208 17.61 1.15 -16.44
N ASN A 209 17.82 2.44 -16.15
CA ASN A 209 18.52 3.38 -17.02
C ASN A 209 20.05 3.25 -16.98
N GLY A 210 20.59 2.27 -16.26
CA GLY A 210 22.03 1.98 -16.18
C GLY A 210 22.78 2.75 -15.09
N ILE A 211 22.15 3.70 -14.39
CA ILE A 211 22.80 4.45 -13.30
C ILE A 211 22.98 3.52 -12.08
N ASN A 212 24.12 3.69 -11.40
CA ASN A 212 24.44 2.97 -10.18
C ASN A 212 24.49 3.93 -8.99
N PHE A 213 23.91 3.49 -7.88
CA PHE A 213 23.95 4.21 -6.61
C PHE A 213 24.63 3.35 -5.53
N ASP A 214 25.48 3.99 -4.72
CA ASP A 214 26.02 3.35 -3.53
C ASP A 214 24.98 3.43 -2.39
N VAL A 215 24.80 2.29 -1.72
CA VAL A 215 23.90 2.15 -0.58
C VAL A 215 24.69 2.38 0.71
N SER A 216 24.08 3.06 1.67
CA SER A 216 24.67 3.25 3.00
C SER A 216 24.95 1.91 3.66
N ARG A 217 26.18 1.70 4.14
CA ARG A 217 26.57 0.45 4.81
C ARG A 217 25.75 0.18 6.06
N THR A 218 25.39 1.21 6.80
CA THR A 218 24.60 1.13 8.03
C THR A 218 23.12 0.80 7.78
N GLN A 219 22.61 1.03 6.58
CA GLN A 219 21.20 0.82 6.21
C GLN A 219 21.02 -0.32 5.21
N ASN A 220 22.09 -1.04 4.87
CA ASN A 220 22.06 -2.05 3.82
C ASN A 220 21.05 -3.17 4.09
N GLU A 221 21.00 -3.66 5.33
CA GLU A 221 20.05 -4.73 5.70
C GLU A 221 18.60 -4.22 5.69
N ASP A 222 18.33 -3.02 6.20
CA ASP A 222 16.99 -2.41 6.17
C ASP A 222 16.50 -2.18 4.73
N ILE A 223 17.42 -1.77 3.84
CA ILE A 223 17.12 -1.55 2.43
C ILE A 223 16.83 -2.88 1.73
N LYS A 224 17.61 -3.93 2.00
CA LYS A 224 17.35 -5.28 1.50
C LYS A 224 15.97 -5.76 1.93
N GLU A 225 15.66 -5.60 3.22
CA GLU A 225 14.37 -5.99 3.76
C GLU A 225 13.23 -5.22 3.11
N LYS A 226 13.38 -3.91 2.90
CA LYS A 226 12.37 -3.08 2.23
C LYS A 226 12.18 -3.50 0.76
N ILE A 227 13.26 -3.72 0.01
CA ILE A 227 13.22 -4.23 -1.37
C ILE A 227 12.48 -5.57 -1.41
N PHE A 228 12.83 -6.48 -0.50
CA PHE A 228 12.20 -7.78 -0.40
C PHE A 228 10.71 -7.69 -0.08
N LYS A 229 10.32 -6.87 0.92
CA LYS A 229 8.92 -6.65 1.29
C LYS A 229 8.09 -6.13 0.12
N ILE A 230 8.58 -5.13 -0.62
CA ILE A 230 7.87 -4.60 -1.80
C ILE A 230 7.73 -5.68 -2.87
N GLY A 231 8.79 -6.44 -3.17
CA GLY A 231 8.74 -7.51 -4.17
C GLY A 231 7.79 -8.65 -3.80
N VAL A 232 7.76 -9.06 -2.52
CA VAL A 232 6.81 -10.06 -2.03
C VAL A 232 5.38 -9.54 -2.10
N LYS A 233 5.12 -8.30 -1.67
CA LYS A 233 3.81 -7.64 -1.77
C LYS A 233 3.27 -7.67 -3.19
N ARG A 234 4.13 -7.50 -4.19
CA ARG A 234 3.76 -7.47 -5.60
C ARG A 234 3.77 -8.83 -6.30
N ARG A 235 4.19 -9.91 -5.64
CA ARG A 235 4.44 -11.24 -6.24
C ARG A 235 5.41 -11.21 -7.43
N GLU A 236 6.29 -10.22 -7.49
CA GLU A 236 7.28 -10.04 -8.55
C GLU A 236 8.60 -10.79 -8.28
N ILE A 237 8.76 -11.38 -7.09
CA ILE A 237 9.92 -12.18 -6.74
C ILE A 237 9.61 -13.65 -6.97
N HIS A 238 10.12 -14.19 -8.08
CA HIS A 238 10.28 -15.64 -8.26
C HIS A 238 11.64 -16.02 -7.69
N TRP A 239 11.65 -17.04 -6.83
CA TRP A 239 12.83 -17.52 -6.15
C TRP A 239 13.81 -18.15 -7.14
N ALA A 240 14.90 -17.49 -7.46
CA ALA A 240 16.03 -18.09 -8.12
C ALA A 240 17.35 -17.50 -7.60
N SER A 241 17.94 -18.25 -6.69
CA SER A 241 19.33 -18.29 -6.24
C SER A 241 20.07 -16.97 -5.87
N SER A 242 20.53 -16.93 -4.64
CA SER A 242 21.72 -16.32 -4.04
C SER A 242 21.60 -14.95 -3.39
N VAL A 243 20.82 -14.86 -2.33
CA VAL A 243 21.08 -13.94 -1.20
C VAL A 243 21.00 -14.75 0.07
N ASN A 244 21.99 -14.57 0.98
CA ASN A 244 21.89 -15.15 2.32
C ASN A 244 20.96 -14.26 3.14
N ILE A 245 19.75 -14.74 3.43
CA ILE A 245 18.81 -14.08 4.34
C ILE A 245 18.86 -14.79 5.68
N TRP A 246 19.10 -14.01 6.74
CA TRP A 246 19.02 -14.50 8.10
C TRP A 246 17.57 -14.50 8.56
N MET A 247 17.02 -15.69 8.85
CA MET A 247 15.66 -15.83 9.37
C MET A 247 15.68 -15.95 10.90
N PRO A 248 14.68 -15.43 11.61
CA PRO A 248 14.54 -15.69 13.04
C PRO A 248 14.43 -17.21 13.27
N GLY A 249 15.48 -17.80 13.86
CA GLY A 249 15.58 -19.25 14.06
C GLY A 249 16.96 -19.82 13.67
N ASN A 250 18.00 -18.98 13.51
CA ASN A 250 19.41 -19.36 13.28
C ASN A 250 19.73 -20.11 11.97
N ASN A 251 19.00 -19.89 10.89
CA ASN A 251 19.33 -20.44 9.59
C ASN A 251 19.58 -19.37 8.52
N TRP A 252 20.69 -19.50 7.79
CA TRP A 252 21.00 -18.73 6.58
C TRP A 252 20.32 -19.37 5.37
N ILE A 253 19.49 -18.63 4.67
CA ILE A 253 18.93 -19.07 3.39
C ILE A 253 19.59 -18.25 2.28
N HIS A 254 20.21 -18.95 1.34
CA HIS A 254 20.85 -18.35 0.17
C HIS A 254 19.82 -18.14 -0.94
N VAL A 255 19.52 -16.89 -1.28
CA VAL A 255 18.46 -16.54 -2.25
C VAL A 255 19.05 -15.67 -3.35
N LYS A 256 18.84 -16.04 -4.61
CA LYS A 256 19.18 -15.23 -5.79
C LYS A 256 17.92 -14.57 -6.32
N MET A 257 17.91 -13.25 -6.42
CA MET A 257 16.79 -12.52 -6.97
C MET A 257 16.97 -12.35 -8.49
N LEU A 258 16.01 -12.84 -9.27
CA LEU A 258 15.81 -12.44 -10.65
C LEU A 258 14.44 -11.78 -10.75
N LYS A 259 14.41 -10.56 -11.25
CA LYS A 259 13.19 -9.90 -11.70
C LYS A 259 12.86 -10.50 -13.07
N VAL A 260 11.68 -11.09 -13.22
CA VAL A 260 11.11 -11.52 -14.51
C VAL A 260 10.45 -10.31 -15.17
#